data_90f0ce9aadade62005eba46a669b584d
#
_entry.id   90f0ce9aadade62005eba46a669b584d
#
_cell.length_a   1.000
_cell.length_b   1.000
_cell.length_c   1.000
_cell.angle_alpha   90.00
_cell.angle_beta   90.00
_cell.angle_gamma   90.00
#
_symmetry.space_group_name_H-M   'P 1'
#
loop_
_entity.id
_entity.type
_entity.pdbx_description
1 polymer ?
#
loop_
_entity_poly.entity_id
_entity_poly.type
_entity_poly.pdbx_seq_one_letter_code
_entity_poly.pdbx_strand_id
1 'polypeptide(L)'
;MITIKEKKDCCGCTACYNACPKKAIAMQADQEGFLYPVIDQKKCVDCGICDATCPIINKVEKNPEQTKGFILRIKNNNVLFESTSGGGFTALAEYVLHNGGVVYGTGYDEMMNVICKRATTTAQLQEMRGSKFVQSTLGNTFERIKKELLDGAYVMFTGSPCQIAGLLHYLKKKPENLLCVDFVCRGVPSPGLWRNYVNFMEEKFNSKMVGARFKHKTYGYHTTTMKIDFDNGKTYYGSGRVDPYMKSFVSELASRPSCAYCAFKGLERPSDITIFDCYEYAKLTGKEDDDKGYSSIFVHSEKGKKVMEGIASEVECFSIDAEALVQYNGIMVRNSAKANEKRDEFYCLAAEMPINKALNQVAPITIKDYAIEKAKKFLYSTGTIKYIRKLKKKHTIAVTK
;
A
#
# COMPACT_ATOMS: atom_id res chain seq x y z
N MET A 1 -10.94 -18.76 21.69
CA MET A 1 -11.14 -19.01 20.22
C MET A 1 -11.56 -17.71 19.56
N ILE A 2 -10.84 -17.28 18.51
CA ILE A 2 -11.12 -15.99 17.87
C ILE A 2 -12.55 -15.94 17.28
N THR A 3 -13.29 -14.90 17.64
CA THR A 3 -14.66 -14.67 17.18
C THR A 3 -14.76 -13.24 16.66
N ILE A 4 -15.14 -13.11 15.38
CA ILE A 4 -15.37 -11.81 14.75
C ILE A 4 -16.85 -11.47 14.91
N LYS A 5 -17.15 -10.59 15.86
CA LYS A 5 -18.54 -10.15 16.13
C LYS A 5 -19.03 -9.21 15.04
N GLU A 6 -18.21 -8.25 14.66
CA GLU A 6 -18.50 -7.29 13.59
C GLU A 6 -17.33 -7.26 12.59
N LYS A 7 -17.61 -7.03 11.31
CA LYS A 7 -16.58 -6.98 10.25
C LYS A 7 -15.46 -5.97 10.53
N LYS A 8 -15.73 -4.89 11.26
CA LYS A 8 -14.74 -3.90 11.68
C LYS A 8 -13.71 -4.43 12.69
N ASP A 9 -14.00 -5.54 13.39
CA ASP A 9 -13.14 -6.11 14.42
C ASP A 9 -12.02 -7.01 13.83
N CYS A 10 -11.93 -7.11 12.51
CA CYS A 10 -10.88 -7.89 11.86
C CYS A 10 -10.19 -7.10 10.75
N CYS A 11 -8.88 -6.88 10.90
CA CYS A 11 -8.05 -6.22 9.87
C CYS A 11 -7.56 -7.16 8.74
N GLY A 12 -7.81 -8.47 8.83
CA GLY A 12 -7.41 -9.46 7.83
C GLY A 12 -5.90 -9.73 7.76
N CYS A 13 -5.16 -9.54 8.85
CA CYS A 13 -3.70 -9.70 8.90
C CYS A 13 -3.22 -11.15 8.84
N THR A 14 -4.11 -12.15 8.92
CA THR A 14 -3.83 -13.60 8.89
C THR A 14 -2.98 -14.16 10.04
N ALA A 15 -2.70 -13.39 11.09
CA ALA A 15 -1.88 -13.86 12.22
C ALA A 15 -2.49 -15.09 12.92
N CYS A 16 -3.81 -15.08 13.17
CA CYS A 16 -4.53 -16.20 13.75
C CYS A 16 -4.49 -17.47 12.88
N TYR A 17 -4.59 -17.33 11.55
CA TYR A 17 -4.45 -18.43 10.59
C TYR A 17 -3.08 -19.08 10.65
N ASN A 18 -2.00 -18.25 10.59
CA ASN A 18 -0.62 -18.77 10.66
C ASN A 18 -0.28 -19.36 12.03
N ALA A 19 -0.87 -18.84 13.12
CA ALA A 19 -0.57 -19.27 14.48
C ALA A 19 -1.29 -20.56 14.91
N CYS A 20 -2.31 -21.00 14.18
CA CYS A 20 -3.11 -22.14 14.59
C CYS A 20 -2.33 -23.47 14.44
N PRO A 21 -1.95 -24.15 15.54
CA PRO A 21 -1.15 -25.38 15.48
C PRO A 21 -1.93 -26.56 14.91
N LYS A 22 -3.27 -26.51 14.96
CA LYS A 22 -4.16 -27.55 14.43
C LYS A 22 -4.63 -27.23 13.02
N LYS A 23 -4.19 -26.12 12.40
CA LYS A 23 -4.66 -25.66 11.08
C LYS A 23 -6.20 -25.64 10.99
N ALA A 24 -6.84 -25.28 12.09
CA ALA A 24 -8.30 -25.23 12.23
C ALA A 24 -8.90 -23.93 11.71
N ILE A 25 -8.09 -22.96 11.24
CA ILE A 25 -8.56 -21.67 10.75
C ILE A 25 -8.34 -21.59 9.24
N ALA A 26 -9.38 -21.27 8.48
CA ALA A 26 -9.31 -20.93 7.07
C ALA A 26 -9.65 -19.44 6.88
N MET A 27 -8.99 -18.79 5.91
CA MET A 27 -9.34 -17.44 5.52
C MET A 27 -10.33 -17.51 4.35
N GLN A 28 -11.59 -17.18 4.61
CA GLN A 28 -12.67 -17.25 3.61
C GLN A 28 -13.16 -15.87 3.22
N ALA A 29 -13.51 -15.73 1.94
CA ALA A 29 -14.06 -14.47 1.42
C ALA A 29 -15.52 -14.31 1.89
N ASP A 30 -15.85 -13.11 2.34
CA ASP A 30 -17.24 -12.72 2.56
C ASP A 30 -17.89 -12.22 1.24
N GLN A 31 -19.11 -11.75 1.31
CA GLN A 31 -19.86 -11.23 0.16
C GLN A 31 -19.19 -10.02 -0.51
N GLU A 32 -18.38 -9.25 0.23
CA GLU A 32 -17.61 -8.13 -0.29
C GLU A 32 -16.26 -8.58 -0.87
N GLY A 33 -15.90 -9.86 -0.73
CA GLY A 33 -14.64 -10.44 -1.16
C GLY A 33 -13.46 -10.16 -0.23
N PHE A 34 -13.69 -9.71 1.02
CA PHE A 34 -12.66 -9.63 2.06
C PHE A 34 -12.48 -10.98 2.76
N LEU A 35 -11.25 -11.34 3.04
CA LEU A 35 -10.93 -12.56 3.77
C LEU A 35 -11.11 -12.39 5.28
N TYR A 36 -11.89 -13.30 5.89
CA TYR A 36 -12.10 -13.40 7.33
C TYR A 36 -11.76 -14.81 7.83
N PRO A 37 -11.29 -14.96 9.09
CA PRO A 37 -11.01 -16.27 9.66
C PRO A 37 -12.31 -17.03 9.93
N VAL A 38 -12.38 -18.27 9.45
CA VAL A 38 -13.46 -19.23 9.74
C VAL A 38 -12.83 -20.44 10.41
N ILE A 39 -13.42 -20.88 11.53
CA ILE A 39 -12.87 -21.94 12.37
C ILE A 39 -13.59 -23.26 12.10
N ASP A 40 -12.82 -24.29 11.79
CA ASP A 40 -13.27 -25.68 11.77
C ASP A 40 -13.37 -26.18 13.23
N GLN A 41 -14.59 -26.25 13.75
CA GLN A 41 -14.86 -26.64 15.14
C GLN A 41 -14.44 -28.10 15.42
N LYS A 42 -14.36 -28.97 14.42
CA LYS A 42 -13.92 -30.36 14.59
C LYS A 42 -12.40 -30.47 14.82
N LYS A 43 -11.63 -29.51 14.32
CA LYS A 43 -10.17 -29.45 14.47
C LYS A 43 -9.73 -28.55 15.63
N CYS A 44 -10.59 -27.61 16.03
CA CYS A 44 -10.25 -26.64 17.06
C CYS A 44 -10.22 -27.32 18.45
N VAL A 45 -9.13 -27.09 19.18
CA VAL A 45 -8.92 -27.58 20.56
C VAL A 45 -9.02 -26.46 21.60
N ASP A 46 -9.53 -25.32 21.21
CA ASP A 46 -9.76 -24.12 22.02
C ASP A 46 -8.55 -23.66 22.86
N CYS A 47 -7.35 -23.74 22.29
CA CYS A 47 -6.10 -23.41 23.00
C CYS A 47 -5.85 -21.89 23.17
N GLY A 48 -6.69 -21.00 22.66
CA GLY A 48 -6.58 -19.53 22.80
C GLY A 48 -5.44 -18.86 22.02
N ILE A 49 -4.59 -19.58 21.29
CA ILE A 49 -3.42 -19.02 20.60
C ILE A 49 -3.83 -17.97 19.55
N CYS A 50 -4.94 -18.19 18.86
CA CYS A 50 -5.44 -17.24 17.86
C CYS A 50 -5.87 -15.89 18.47
N ASP A 51 -6.43 -15.88 19.68
CA ASP A 51 -6.77 -14.67 20.42
C ASP A 51 -5.50 -13.94 20.87
N ALA A 52 -4.56 -14.69 21.46
CA ALA A 52 -3.27 -14.15 21.92
C ALA A 52 -2.44 -13.53 20.78
N THR A 53 -2.60 -14.03 19.54
CA THR A 53 -1.87 -13.55 18.37
C THR A 53 -2.58 -12.39 17.63
N CYS A 54 -3.84 -12.10 17.97
CA CYS A 54 -4.62 -11.09 17.27
C CYS A 54 -4.18 -9.65 17.66
N PRO A 55 -3.70 -8.83 16.68
CA PRO A 55 -3.22 -7.46 16.96
C PRO A 55 -4.37 -6.46 17.19
N ILE A 56 -5.63 -6.85 16.98
CA ILE A 56 -6.81 -6.04 17.34
C ILE A 56 -7.15 -6.26 18.82
N ILE A 57 -7.05 -7.49 19.31
CA ILE A 57 -7.30 -7.83 20.73
C ILE A 57 -6.12 -7.38 21.58
N ASN A 58 -4.90 -7.62 21.11
CA ASN A 58 -3.67 -7.32 21.83
C ASN A 58 -2.89 -6.22 21.09
N LYS A 59 -2.53 -5.15 21.80
CA LYS A 59 -1.73 -4.08 21.18
C LYS A 59 -0.26 -4.53 21.06
N VAL A 60 0.36 -4.19 19.92
CA VAL A 60 1.80 -4.36 19.72
C VAL A 60 2.55 -3.23 20.41
N GLU A 61 3.66 -3.56 21.07
CA GLU A 61 4.59 -2.56 21.60
C GLU A 61 5.17 -1.72 20.48
N LYS A 62 5.21 -0.43 20.69
CA LYS A 62 5.81 0.54 19.76
C LYS A 62 7.30 0.65 20.04
N ASN A 63 8.08 1.12 19.07
CA ASN A 63 9.47 1.43 19.31
C ASN A 63 9.59 2.57 20.33
N PRO A 64 10.51 2.45 21.32
CA PRO A 64 10.68 3.47 22.36
C PRO A 64 11.38 4.72 21.86
N GLU A 65 12.03 4.67 20.70
CA GLU A 65 12.84 5.76 20.14
C GLU A 65 11.97 6.83 19.50
N GLN A 66 12.48 8.07 19.53
CA GLN A 66 11.84 9.18 18.83
C GLN A 66 11.91 8.97 17.32
N THR A 67 10.78 9.03 16.66
CA THR A 67 10.66 8.94 15.20
C THR A 67 11.41 10.09 14.52
N LYS A 68 12.31 9.76 13.57
CA LYS A 68 13.02 10.72 12.73
C LYS A 68 12.40 10.77 11.34
N GLY A 69 12.30 11.96 10.76
CA GLY A 69 11.73 12.19 9.44
C GLY A 69 12.80 12.44 8.37
N PHE A 70 12.56 11.88 7.18
CA PHE A 70 13.41 12.11 6.00
C PHE A 70 12.56 12.22 4.74
N ILE A 71 13.11 12.90 3.73
CA ILE A 71 12.64 12.83 2.35
C ILE A 71 13.77 12.22 1.53
N LEU A 72 13.48 11.22 0.71
CA LEU A 72 14.49 10.60 -0.13
C LEU A 72 14.01 10.35 -1.57
N ARG A 73 15.00 10.24 -2.47
CA ARG A 73 14.82 9.82 -3.86
C ARG A 73 16.00 8.98 -4.31
N ILE A 74 15.73 7.80 -4.91
CA ILE A 74 16.76 6.95 -5.48
C ILE A 74 17.41 7.65 -6.69
N LYS A 75 18.75 7.54 -6.82
CA LYS A 75 19.52 8.18 -7.89
C LYS A 75 19.32 7.52 -9.25
N ASN A 76 19.01 6.21 -9.27
CA ASN A 76 18.74 5.48 -10.51
C ASN A 76 17.40 5.93 -11.13
N ASN A 77 17.47 6.65 -12.25
CA ASN A 77 16.29 7.23 -12.92
C ASN A 77 15.30 6.17 -13.44
N ASN A 78 15.76 5.00 -13.88
CA ASN A 78 14.88 3.93 -14.35
C ASN A 78 14.06 3.37 -13.19
N VAL A 79 14.72 3.08 -12.06
CA VAL A 79 14.06 2.64 -10.83
C VAL A 79 13.10 3.71 -10.30
N LEU A 80 13.51 4.98 -10.34
CA LEU A 80 12.69 6.11 -9.94
C LEU A 80 11.40 6.20 -10.77
N PHE A 81 11.50 6.08 -12.09
CA PHE A 81 10.34 6.15 -12.99
C PHE A 81 9.35 5.00 -12.74
N GLU A 82 9.87 3.79 -12.54
CA GLU A 82 9.09 2.59 -12.25
C GLU A 82 8.55 2.51 -10.81
N SER A 83 8.97 3.42 -9.94
CA SER A 83 8.52 3.49 -8.54
C SER A 83 7.30 4.41 -8.39
N THR A 84 6.45 4.16 -7.40
CA THR A 84 5.28 4.99 -7.07
C THR A 84 5.68 6.43 -6.74
N SER A 85 6.71 6.60 -5.89
CA SER A 85 7.21 7.91 -5.44
C SER A 85 8.72 8.02 -5.62
N GLY A 86 9.50 8.25 -4.57
CA GLY A 86 10.96 8.40 -4.64
C GLY A 86 11.78 7.11 -4.72
N GLY A 87 11.16 5.93 -4.78
CA GLY A 87 11.89 4.65 -4.87
C GLY A 87 12.36 4.09 -3.52
N GLY A 88 11.85 4.60 -2.39
CA GLY A 88 12.25 4.18 -1.05
C GLY A 88 12.17 2.68 -0.81
N PHE A 89 11.07 2.01 -1.25
CA PHE A 89 10.97 0.54 -1.16
C PHE A 89 12.15 -0.16 -1.83
N THR A 90 12.48 0.25 -3.07
CA THR A 90 13.55 -0.42 -3.83
C THR A 90 14.92 -0.21 -3.17
N ALA A 91 15.24 1.01 -2.73
CA ALA A 91 16.51 1.29 -2.06
C ALA A 91 16.70 0.43 -0.79
N LEU A 92 15.66 0.32 0.05
CA LEU A 92 15.69 -0.51 1.25
C LEU A 92 15.79 -2.01 0.93
N ALA A 93 15.05 -2.47 -0.08
CA ALA A 93 15.04 -3.87 -0.50
C ALA A 93 16.37 -4.30 -1.13
N GLU A 94 16.96 -3.47 -2.00
CA GLU A 94 18.28 -3.73 -2.60
C GLU A 94 19.37 -3.80 -1.52
N TYR A 95 19.34 -2.92 -0.51
CA TYR A 95 20.25 -3.02 0.63
C TYR A 95 20.17 -4.38 1.33
N VAL A 96 18.95 -4.88 1.61
CA VAL A 96 18.78 -6.18 2.26
C VAL A 96 19.32 -7.32 1.37
N LEU A 97 19.01 -7.29 0.06
CA LEU A 97 19.52 -8.30 -0.87
C LEU A 97 21.04 -8.27 -1.03
N HIS A 98 21.67 -7.10 -1.08
CA HIS A 98 23.13 -6.96 -1.16
C HIS A 98 23.82 -7.48 0.11
N ASN A 99 23.13 -7.49 1.24
CA ASN A 99 23.59 -8.11 2.49
C ASN A 99 23.20 -9.60 2.60
N GLY A 100 22.89 -10.28 1.49
CA GLY A 100 22.53 -11.70 1.47
C GLY A 100 21.16 -12.03 2.07
N GLY A 101 20.32 -11.04 2.26
CA GLY A 101 19.00 -11.19 2.87
C GLY A 101 17.89 -11.55 1.87
N VAL A 102 16.68 -11.58 2.37
CA VAL A 102 15.45 -11.94 1.66
C VAL A 102 14.41 -10.85 1.86
N VAL A 103 13.65 -10.54 0.82
CA VAL A 103 12.60 -9.52 0.84
C VAL A 103 11.23 -10.16 0.62
N TYR A 104 10.29 -9.85 1.51
CA TYR A 104 8.88 -10.13 1.34
C TYR A 104 8.13 -8.83 1.04
N GLY A 105 7.42 -8.81 -0.07
CA GLY A 105 6.65 -7.65 -0.53
C GLY A 105 5.45 -8.07 -1.37
N THR A 106 4.65 -7.10 -1.80
CA THR A 106 3.41 -7.36 -2.52
C THR A 106 3.61 -7.36 -4.03
N GLY A 107 3.19 -8.42 -4.71
CA GLY A 107 3.20 -8.57 -6.17
C GLY A 107 1.90 -9.14 -6.70
N TYR A 108 1.88 -9.47 -8.00
CA TYR A 108 0.77 -10.18 -8.64
C TYR A 108 1.18 -11.63 -8.89
N ASP A 109 0.20 -12.54 -8.83
CA ASP A 109 0.32 -13.86 -9.42
C ASP A 109 -0.08 -13.85 -10.91
N GLU A 110 -0.05 -15.01 -11.57
CA GLU A 110 -0.38 -15.19 -12.99
C GLU A 110 -1.84 -14.79 -13.31
N MET A 111 -2.72 -14.85 -12.32
CA MET A 111 -4.12 -14.46 -12.43
C MET A 111 -4.37 -13.02 -12.00
N MET A 112 -3.33 -12.20 -11.81
CA MET A 112 -3.41 -10.83 -11.30
C MET A 112 -3.99 -10.71 -9.88
N ASN A 113 -4.01 -11.79 -9.07
CA ASN A 113 -4.30 -11.64 -7.64
C ASN A 113 -3.13 -10.94 -6.94
N VAL A 114 -3.46 -10.11 -5.95
CA VAL A 114 -2.45 -9.40 -5.16
C VAL A 114 -2.03 -10.29 -3.99
N ILE A 115 -0.79 -10.75 -4.02
CA ILE A 115 -0.22 -11.70 -3.06
C ILE A 115 1.08 -11.21 -2.46
N CYS A 116 1.48 -11.77 -1.32
CA CYS A 116 2.82 -11.58 -0.79
C CYS A 116 3.80 -12.49 -1.54
N LYS A 117 4.83 -11.89 -2.13
CA LYS A 117 5.91 -12.58 -2.85
C LYS A 117 7.21 -12.52 -2.07
N ARG A 118 8.11 -13.44 -2.37
CA ARG A 118 9.47 -13.54 -1.83
C ARG A 118 10.48 -13.19 -2.92
N ALA A 119 11.48 -12.38 -2.62
CA ALA A 119 12.56 -12.05 -3.53
C ALA A 119 13.93 -12.29 -2.87
N THR A 120 14.85 -12.82 -3.66
CA THR A 120 16.27 -13.01 -3.33
C THR A 120 17.18 -12.36 -4.36
N THR A 121 16.60 -11.78 -5.40
CA THR A 121 17.33 -11.08 -6.46
C THR A 121 16.69 -9.73 -6.78
N THR A 122 17.46 -8.78 -7.27
CA THR A 122 16.97 -7.45 -7.68
C THR A 122 15.97 -7.52 -8.84
N ALA A 123 16.10 -8.51 -9.73
CA ALA A 123 15.14 -8.74 -10.81
C ALA A 123 13.74 -9.06 -10.26
N GLN A 124 13.62 -9.86 -9.20
CA GLN A 124 12.35 -10.19 -8.57
C GLN A 124 11.70 -8.99 -7.87
N LEU A 125 12.47 -7.96 -7.48
CA LEU A 125 11.92 -6.74 -6.90
C LEU A 125 11.06 -5.93 -7.90
N GLN A 126 11.28 -6.08 -9.20
CA GLN A 126 10.49 -5.38 -10.23
C GLN A 126 8.99 -5.70 -10.10
N GLU A 127 8.65 -6.94 -9.76
CA GLU A 127 7.26 -7.37 -9.58
C GLU A 127 6.62 -6.77 -8.32
N MET A 128 7.45 -6.41 -7.32
CA MET A 128 7.00 -5.82 -6.06
C MET A 128 6.92 -4.30 -6.12
N ARG A 129 7.60 -3.63 -7.08
CA ARG A 129 7.58 -2.17 -7.20
C ARG A 129 6.18 -1.65 -7.44
N GLY A 130 5.93 -0.47 -6.89
CA GLY A 130 4.64 0.22 -7.02
C GLY A 130 3.58 -0.25 -6.03
N SER A 131 2.78 0.70 -5.57
CA SER A 131 1.66 0.43 -4.68
C SER A 131 0.60 -0.41 -5.38
N LYS A 132 0.01 -1.37 -4.66
CA LYS A 132 -1.18 -2.11 -5.05
C LYS A 132 -2.28 -1.73 -4.06
N PHE A 133 -3.30 -1.01 -4.51
CA PHE A 133 -4.41 -0.59 -3.66
C PHE A 133 -5.44 -1.71 -3.52
N VAL A 134 -4.97 -2.86 -3.06
CA VAL A 134 -5.75 -4.07 -2.82
C VAL A 134 -5.21 -4.73 -1.56
N GLN A 135 -6.05 -5.33 -0.74
CA GLN A 135 -5.59 -6.15 0.38
C GLN A 135 -4.85 -7.37 -0.16
N SER A 136 -3.55 -7.48 0.15
CA SER A 136 -2.76 -8.61 -0.30
C SER A 136 -3.08 -9.88 0.49
N THR A 137 -3.14 -11.00 -0.21
CA THR A 137 -3.25 -12.32 0.41
C THR A 137 -1.89 -12.78 0.89
N LEU A 138 -1.74 -13.01 2.19
CA LEU A 138 -0.48 -13.41 2.81
C LEU A 138 -0.28 -14.94 2.82
N GLY A 139 -1.37 -15.72 2.89
CA GLY A 139 -1.28 -17.18 3.03
C GLY A 139 -0.40 -17.57 4.23
N ASN A 140 0.56 -18.46 4.02
CA ASN A 140 1.52 -18.95 5.03
C ASN A 140 2.80 -18.11 5.11
N THR A 141 2.78 -16.85 4.69
CA THR A 141 3.97 -15.97 4.66
C THR A 141 4.64 -15.84 6.02
N PHE A 142 3.88 -15.74 7.10
CA PHE A 142 4.45 -15.60 8.45
C PHE A 142 5.20 -16.87 8.89
N GLU A 143 4.71 -18.05 8.53
CA GLU A 143 5.43 -19.30 8.78
C GLU A 143 6.76 -19.35 8.03
N ARG A 144 6.76 -18.95 6.74
CA ARG A 144 7.98 -18.89 5.93
C ARG A 144 9.00 -17.90 6.48
N ILE A 145 8.55 -16.69 6.83
CA ILE A 145 9.41 -15.67 7.46
C ILE A 145 10.02 -16.22 8.75
N LYS A 146 9.21 -16.83 9.62
CA LYS A 146 9.71 -17.41 10.88
C LYS A 146 10.79 -18.46 10.65
N LYS A 147 10.59 -19.34 9.67
CA LYS A 147 11.57 -20.37 9.31
C LYS A 147 12.90 -19.73 8.87
N GLU A 148 12.86 -18.78 7.92
CA GLU A 148 14.07 -18.11 7.42
C GLU A 148 14.81 -17.32 8.50
N LEU A 149 14.07 -16.67 9.42
CA LEU A 149 14.68 -15.99 10.57
C LEU A 149 15.39 -16.97 11.51
N LEU A 150 14.81 -18.16 11.73
CA LEU A 150 15.44 -19.23 12.54
C LEU A 150 16.66 -19.84 11.84
N ASP A 151 16.65 -19.91 10.51
CA ASP A 151 17.78 -20.35 9.69
C ASP A 151 18.87 -19.26 9.59
N GLY A 152 18.72 -18.12 10.26
CA GLY A 152 19.69 -17.03 10.35
C GLY A 152 19.62 -16.00 9.21
N ALA A 153 18.67 -16.10 8.29
CA ALA A 153 18.53 -15.15 7.19
C ALA A 153 18.17 -13.73 7.69
N TYR A 154 18.71 -12.69 7.03
CA TYR A 154 18.27 -11.33 7.20
C TYR A 154 17.02 -11.10 6.36
N VAL A 155 15.89 -10.83 6.97
CA VAL A 155 14.59 -10.75 6.30
C VAL A 155 14.04 -9.33 6.36
N MET A 156 13.64 -8.77 5.23
CA MET A 156 12.79 -7.59 5.16
C MET A 156 11.35 -8.01 4.87
N PHE A 157 10.41 -7.61 5.71
CA PHE A 157 8.98 -7.75 5.45
C PHE A 157 8.35 -6.38 5.24
N THR A 158 7.75 -6.18 4.05
CA THR A 158 7.00 -4.95 3.72
C THR A 158 5.51 -5.25 3.67
N GLY A 159 4.75 -4.57 4.52
CA GLY A 159 3.30 -4.76 4.63
C GLY A 159 2.57 -3.54 5.16
N SER A 160 1.24 -3.60 5.22
CA SER A 160 0.46 -2.58 5.92
C SER A 160 0.73 -2.63 7.43
N PRO A 161 0.51 -1.52 8.17
CA PRO A 161 0.75 -1.50 9.62
C PRO A 161 0.09 -2.65 10.38
N CYS A 162 -1.13 -3.03 9.99
CA CYS A 162 -1.82 -4.18 10.60
C CYS A 162 -1.19 -5.52 10.26
N GLN A 163 -0.56 -5.68 9.08
CA GLN A 163 0.18 -6.89 8.71
C GLN A 163 1.50 -6.98 9.47
N ILE A 164 2.21 -5.86 9.65
CA ILE A 164 3.41 -5.79 10.51
C ILE A 164 3.04 -6.19 11.95
N ALA A 165 1.98 -5.59 12.51
CA ALA A 165 1.51 -5.92 13.85
C ALA A 165 1.16 -7.42 13.98
N GLY A 166 0.48 -7.98 12.97
CA GLY A 166 0.16 -9.41 12.92
C GLY A 166 1.39 -10.31 12.89
N LEU A 167 2.41 -9.96 12.10
CA LEU A 167 3.67 -10.70 12.06
C LEU A 167 4.40 -10.69 13.41
N LEU A 168 4.51 -9.51 14.05
CA LEU A 168 5.20 -9.37 15.33
C LEU A 168 4.50 -10.16 16.43
N HIS A 169 3.16 -10.18 16.49
CA HIS A 169 2.43 -11.03 17.41
C HIS A 169 2.62 -12.52 17.13
N TYR A 170 2.65 -12.92 15.86
CA TYR A 170 2.94 -14.29 15.46
C TYR A 170 4.33 -14.73 15.89
N LEU A 171 5.34 -13.86 15.78
CA LEU A 171 6.72 -14.13 16.19
C LEU A 171 6.92 -14.02 17.72
N LYS A 172 6.00 -13.36 18.45
CA LYS A 172 6.06 -13.06 19.90
C LYS A 172 7.21 -12.14 20.33
N LYS A 173 8.12 -11.83 19.45
CA LYS A 173 9.27 -10.92 19.63
C LYS A 173 9.67 -10.35 18.28
N LYS A 174 10.41 -9.25 18.28
CA LYS A 174 11.00 -8.66 17.07
C LYS A 174 12.47 -9.12 16.96
N PRO A 175 12.79 -10.08 16.07
CA PRO A 175 14.16 -10.57 15.91
C PRO A 175 15.09 -9.50 15.35
N GLU A 176 16.40 -9.55 15.70
CA GLU A 176 17.39 -8.61 15.19
C GLU A 176 17.58 -8.71 13.68
N ASN A 177 17.47 -9.91 13.12
CA ASN A 177 17.56 -10.17 11.67
C ASN A 177 16.23 -9.97 10.92
N LEU A 178 15.25 -9.26 11.52
CA LEU A 178 14.00 -8.85 10.85
C LEU A 178 13.95 -7.33 10.71
N LEU A 179 13.87 -6.83 9.47
CA LEU A 179 13.55 -5.44 9.13
C LEU A 179 12.06 -5.33 8.78
N CYS A 180 11.29 -4.61 9.58
CA CYS A 180 9.89 -4.33 9.32
C CYS A 180 9.73 -2.98 8.63
N VAL A 181 9.18 -2.97 7.42
CA VAL A 181 8.88 -1.74 6.66
C VAL A 181 7.39 -1.64 6.42
N ASP A 182 6.75 -0.62 6.97
CA ASP A 182 5.35 -0.35 6.66
C ASP A 182 5.18 0.90 5.78
N PHE A 183 3.95 1.25 5.50
CA PHE A 183 3.60 2.44 4.74
C PHE A 183 2.41 3.17 5.37
N VAL A 184 2.26 4.47 5.05
CA VAL A 184 1.07 5.22 5.44
C VAL A 184 -0.13 4.69 4.64
N CYS A 185 -0.99 3.95 5.33
CA CYS A 185 -2.12 3.25 4.73
C CYS A 185 -3.39 4.09 4.77
N ARG A 186 -4.07 4.22 3.65
CA ARG A 186 -5.39 4.90 3.54
C ARG A 186 -6.58 3.94 3.68
N GLY A 187 -6.35 2.65 3.84
CA GLY A 187 -7.34 1.60 3.73
C GLY A 187 -7.10 0.72 2.50
N VAL A 188 -7.76 -0.41 2.43
CA VAL A 188 -7.57 -1.39 1.36
C VAL A 188 -8.90 -1.89 0.82
N PRO A 189 -9.11 -1.90 -0.50
CA PRO A 189 -10.19 -2.63 -1.17
C PRO A 189 -10.03 -4.14 -1.05
N SER A 190 -11.13 -4.87 -1.27
CA SER A 190 -11.12 -6.34 -1.21
C SER A 190 -10.46 -6.98 -2.43
N PRO A 191 -9.89 -8.19 -2.26
CA PRO A 191 -9.46 -9.03 -3.39
C PRO A 191 -10.62 -9.33 -4.35
N GLY A 192 -11.85 -9.50 -3.86
CA GLY A 192 -13.03 -9.74 -4.69
C GLY A 192 -13.36 -8.56 -5.60
N LEU A 193 -13.34 -7.33 -5.07
CA LEU A 193 -13.55 -6.13 -5.88
C LEU A 193 -12.45 -5.95 -6.95
N TRP A 194 -11.19 -6.28 -6.59
CA TRP A 194 -10.10 -6.27 -7.56
C TRP A 194 -10.33 -7.29 -8.67
N ARG A 195 -10.79 -8.50 -8.34
CA ARG A 195 -11.14 -9.53 -9.33
C ARG A 195 -12.27 -9.06 -10.25
N ASN A 196 -13.33 -8.44 -9.71
CA ASN A 196 -14.39 -7.86 -10.52
C ASN A 196 -13.83 -6.82 -11.51
N TYR A 197 -12.89 -5.96 -11.07
CA TYR A 197 -12.25 -4.97 -11.94
C TYR A 197 -11.37 -5.62 -13.01
N VAL A 198 -10.58 -6.64 -12.67
CA VAL A 198 -9.76 -7.39 -13.64
C VAL A 198 -10.66 -7.99 -14.73
N ASN A 199 -11.73 -8.67 -14.35
CA ASN A 199 -12.69 -9.26 -15.30
C ASN A 199 -13.31 -8.19 -16.22
N PHE A 200 -13.74 -7.06 -15.64
CA PHE A 200 -14.27 -5.93 -16.43
C PHE A 200 -13.25 -5.39 -17.43
N MET A 201 -11.98 -5.27 -17.05
CA MET A 201 -10.94 -4.75 -17.96
C MET A 201 -10.55 -5.77 -19.03
N GLU A 202 -10.47 -7.05 -18.69
CA GLU A 202 -10.20 -8.13 -19.65
C GLU A 202 -11.32 -8.23 -20.71
N GLU A 203 -12.57 -8.17 -20.28
CA GLU A 203 -13.73 -8.13 -21.18
C GLU A 203 -13.69 -6.89 -22.10
N LYS A 204 -13.48 -5.71 -21.53
CA LYS A 204 -13.43 -4.43 -22.26
C LYS A 204 -12.35 -4.38 -23.33
N PHE A 205 -11.19 -5.00 -23.10
CA PHE A 205 -10.05 -4.99 -24.03
C PHE A 205 -9.95 -6.29 -24.84
N ASN A 206 -10.81 -7.26 -24.57
CA ASN A 206 -10.79 -8.62 -25.13
C ASN A 206 -9.38 -9.22 -25.06
N SER A 207 -8.76 -9.22 -23.87
CA SER A 207 -7.36 -9.58 -23.68
C SER A 207 -7.04 -9.74 -22.19
N LYS A 208 -6.09 -10.61 -21.84
CA LYS A 208 -5.68 -10.84 -20.47
C LYS A 208 -4.85 -9.69 -19.93
N MET A 209 -5.12 -9.31 -18.69
CA MET A 209 -4.29 -8.38 -17.94
C MET A 209 -2.98 -9.06 -17.53
N VAL A 210 -1.84 -8.45 -17.89
CA VAL A 210 -0.49 -8.96 -17.55
C VAL A 210 0.29 -8.01 -16.63
N GLY A 211 -0.24 -6.84 -16.37
CA GLY A 211 0.38 -5.88 -15.44
C GLY A 211 -0.54 -4.74 -15.05
N ALA A 212 -0.36 -4.24 -13.82
CA ALA A 212 -1.08 -3.06 -13.34
C ALA A 212 -0.19 -2.20 -12.45
N ARG A 213 -0.27 -0.87 -12.62
CA ARG A 213 0.42 0.12 -11.81
C ARG A 213 -0.53 1.24 -11.43
N PHE A 214 -0.84 1.36 -10.15
CA PHE A 214 -1.86 2.30 -9.64
C PHE A 214 -1.43 3.77 -9.67
N LYS A 215 -0.14 4.03 -9.65
CA LYS A 215 0.43 5.39 -9.63
C LYS A 215 1.61 5.48 -10.59
N HIS A 216 1.38 5.17 -11.86
CA HIS A 216 2.38 5.28 -12.91
C HIS A 216 2.65 6.75 -13.27
N LYS A 217 3.90 7.11 -13.52
CA LYS A 217 4.34 8.50 -13.73
C LYS A 217 4.25 9.00 -15.18
N THR A 218 3.49 8.32 -16.05
CA THR A 218 3.30 8.74 -17.47
C THR A 218 2.90 10.21 -17.58
N TYR A 219 2.03 10.69 -16.70
CA TYR A 219 1.59 12.07 -16.64
C TYR A 219 2.10 12.79 -15.36
N GLY A 220 3.34 12.47 -14.95
CA GLY A 220 3.99 13.00 -13.76
C GLY A 220 3.53 12.39 -12.44
N TYR A 221 4.33 12.63 -11.40
CA TYR A 221 4.11 12.08 -10.07
C TYR A 221 2.81 12.57 -9.41
N HIS A 222 2.49 13.86 -9.58
CA HIS A 222 1.28 14.45 -9.00
C HIS A 222 -0.01 14.02 -9.69
N THR A 223 0.09 13.25 -10.79
CA THR A 223 -1.06 12.69 -11.47
C THR A 223 -1.16 11.21 -11.18
N THR A 224 -2.03 10.84 -10.25
CA THR A 224 -2.29 9.43 -9.95
C THR A 224 -2.89 8.74 -11.17
N THR A 225 -2.06 8.03 -11.93
CA THR A 225 -2.44 7.36 -13.18
C THR A 225 -2.39 5.85 -12.99
N MET A 226 -3.54 5.18 -13.18
CA MET A 226 -3.59 3.73 -13.36
C MET A 226 -3.05 3.41 -14.75
N LYS A 227 -2.05 2.53 -14.83
CA LYS A 227 -1.57 1.91 -16.08
C LYS A 227 -1.88 0.43 -16.01
N ILE A 228 -2.45 -0.13 -17.07
CA ILE A 228 -2.71 -1.56 -17.22
C ILE A 228 -2.16 -2.01 -18.56
N ASP A 229 -1.37 -3.08 -18.52
CA ASP A 229 -0.81 -3.72 -19.71
C ASP A 229 -1.55 -5.04 -19.99
N PHE A 230 -1.84 -5.31 -21.26
CA PHE A 230 -2.54 -6.50 -21.74
C PHE A 230 -1.63 -7.34 -22.63
N ASP A 231 -1.91 -8.65 -22.70
CA ASP A 231 -1.14 -9.64 -23.48
C ASP A 231 -1.18 -9.38 -25.01
N ASN A 232 -2.20 -8.67 -25.49
CA ASN A 232 -2.29 -8.23 -26.91
C ASN A 232 -1.48 -6.97 -27.20
N GLY A 233 -0.63 -6.51 -26.28
CA GLY A 233 0.21 -5.32 -26.42
C GLY A 233 -0.49 -3.98 -26.19
N LYS A 234 -1.81 -3.96 -25.95
CA LYS A 234 -2.52 -2.71 -25.59
C LYS A 234 -2.21 -2.28 -24.18
N THR A 235 -2.22 -0.97 -23.96
CA THR A 235 -2.05 -0.37 -22.62
C THR A 235 -3.20 0.61 -22.35
N TYR A 236 -3.78 0.50 -21.17
CA TYR A 236 -4.78 1.45 -20.65
C TYR A 236 -4.15 2.44 -19.68
N TYR A 237 -4.59 3.71 -19.77
CA TYR A 237 -4.26 4.77 -18.83
C TYR A 237 -5.54 5.49 -18.35
N GLY A 238 -5.77 5.51 -17.04
CA GLY A 238 -6.87 6.22 -16.39
C GLY A 238 -6.45 6.84 -15.06
N SER A 239 -6.98 8.02 -14.74
CA SER A 239 -6.75 8.61 -13.40
C SER A 239 -7.84 8.21 -12.43
N GLY A 240 -7.66 8.53 -11.13
CA GLY A 240 -8.70 8.36 -10.11
C GLY A 240 -10.01 9.14 -10.38
N ARG A 241 -10.05 9.91 -11.47
CA ARG A 241 -11.25 10.61 -11.92
C ARG A 241 -12.13 9.76 -12.84
N VAL A 242 -11.50 8.97 -13.72
CA VAL A 242 -12.20 8.24 -14.81
C VAL A 242 -12.02 6.72 -14.76
N ASP A 243 -11.05 6.23 -13.98
CA ASP A 243 -10.90 4.80 -13.75
C ASP A 243 -11.85 4.35 -12.62
N PRO A 244 -12.73 3.36 -12.85
CA PRO A 244 -13.75 3.00 -11.87
C PRO A 244 -13.18 2.43 -10.57
N TYR A 245 -12.07 1.67 -10.65
CA TYR A 245 -11.42 1.14 -9.45
C TYR A 245 -10.76 2.24 -8.64
N MET A 246 -9.96 3.07 -9.29
CA MET A 246 -9.28 4.19 -8.64
C MET A 246 -10.30 5.20 -8.07
N LYS A 247 -11.40 5.46 -8.78
CA LYS A 247 -12.45 6.35 -8.29
C LYS A 247 -13.13 5.77 -7.05
N SER A 248 -13.47 4.49 -7.03
CA SER A 248 -14.07 3.84 -5.86
C SER A 248 -13.15 3.91 -4.63
N PHE A 249 -11.83 3.75 -4.84
CA PHE A 249 -10.84 3.86 -3.77
C PHE A 249 -10.69 5.29 -3.25
N VAL A 250 -10.51 6.29 -4.12
CA VAL A 250 -10.32 7.70 -3.68
C VAL A 250 -11.59 8.31 -3.09
N SER A 251 -12.77 7.80 -3.47
CA SER A 251 -14.08 8.17 -2.91
C SER A 251 -14.41 7.42 -1.61
N GLU A 252 -13.49 6.58 -1.11
CA GLU A 252 -13.63 5.82 0.15
C GLU A 252 -14.81 4.83 0.16
N LEU A 253 -15.28 4.42 -1.03
CA LEU A 253 -16.32 3.41 -1.22
C LEU A 253 -15.80 1.99 -1.04
N ALA A 254 -14.48 1.75 -1.22
CA ALA A 254 -13.94 0.42 -1.41
C ALA A 254 -13.16 -0.13 -0.20
N SER A 255 -13.00 0.64 0.88
CA SER A 255 -12.16 0.24 2.02
C SER A 255 -12.80 -0.85 2.89
N ARG A 256 -11.95 -1.75 3.44
CA ARG A 256 -12.36 -2.74 4.45
C ARG A 256 -13.02 -2.04 5.65
N PRO A 257 -14.08 -2.59 6.25
CA PRO A 257 -14.79 -1.96 7.38
C PRO A 257 -13.86 -1.56 8.54
N SER A 258 -12.86 -2.39 8.88
CA SER A 258 -11.89 -2.08 9.94
C SER A 258 -10.97 -0.89 9.64
N CYS A 259 -10.83 -0.48 8.38
CA CYS A 259 -9.98 0.65 8.02
C CYS A 259 -10.51 1.99 8.52
N ALA A 260 -11.83 2.14 8.67
CA ALA A 260 -12.44 3.34 9.22
C ALA A 260 -12.19 3.50 10.74
N TYR A 261 -11.89 2.40 11.41
CA TYR A 261 -11.60 2.31 12.85
C TYR A 261 -10.17 1.80 13.11
N CYS A 262 -9.21 2.20 12.26
CA CYS A 262 -7.86 1.64 12.23
C CYS A 262 -7.10 1.84 13.55
N ALA A 263 -6.78 0.75 14.24
CA ALA A 263 -6.03 0.75 15.49
C ALA A 263 -4.50 1.02 15.30
N PHE A 264 -4.03 1.07 14.04
CA PHE A 264 -2.61 1.14 13.70
C PHE A 264 -2.17 2.53 13.21
N LYS A 265 -2.92 3.57 13.57
CA LYS A 265 -2.59 4.96 13.29
C LYS A 265 -1.66 5.52 14.35
N GLY A 266 -0.94 6.57 13.98
CA GLY A 266 0.00 7.27 14.86
C GLY A 266 1.37 7.39 14.22
N LEU A 267 2.18 8.28 14.80
CA LEU A 267 3.57 8.50 14.39
C LEU A 267 4.48 7.39 14.93
N GLU A 268 4.27 7.00 16.17
CA GLU A 268 4.99 5.88 16.80
C GLU A 268 4.46 4.55 16.28
N ARG A 269 5.35 3.72 15.78
CA ARG A 269 5.00 2.44 15.14
C ARG A 269 5.92 1.30 15.57
N PRO A 270 5.48 0.05 15.49
CA PRO A 270 6.34 -1.11 15.75
C PRO A 270 7.28 -1.43 14.59
N SER A 271 7.05 -0.90 13.39
CA SER A 271 7.94 -1.03 12.23
C SER A 271 9.28 -0.32 12.45
N ASP A 272 10.32 -0.69 11.72
CA ASP A 272 11.61 -0.01 11.75
C ASP A 272 11.60 1.25 10.89
N ILE A 273 10.91 1.17 9.75
CA ILE A 273 10.79 2.26 8.77
C ILE A 273 9.34 2.32 8.26
N THR A 274 8.82 3.54 8.09
CA THR A 274 7.57 3.81 7.37
C THR A 274 7.87 4.60 6.10
N ILE A 275 7.30 4.18 4.96
CA ILE A 275 7.45 4.87 3.67
C ILE A 275 6.10 5.44 3.20
N PHE A 276 6.11 6.63 2.59
CA PHE A 276 4.91 7.24 2.01
C PHE A 276 5.25 8.29 0.96
N ASP A 277 4.23 8.82 0.30
CA ASP A 277 4.38 9.85 -0.73
C ASP A 277 4.85 11.19 -0.15
N CYS A 278 5.63 11.95 -0.91
CA CYS A 278 6.01 13.32 -0.60
C CYS A 278 5.46 14.27 -1.67
N TYR A 279 4.23 14.77 -1.50
CA TYR A 279 3.61 15.69 -2.45
C TYR A 279 4.05 17.14 -2.26
N GLU A 280 4.42 17.53 -1.06
CA GLU A 280 4.79 18.90 -0.72
C GLU A 280 6.31 19.10 -0.58
N TYR A 281 7.08 18.35 -1.40
CA TYR A 281 8.54 18.41 -1.43
C TYR A 281 9.09 19.85 -1.47
N ALA A 282 8.54 20.67 -2.35
CA ALA A 282 9.01 22.04 -2.51
C ALA A 282 8.79 22.92 -1.26
N LYS A 283 7.70 22.70 -0.51
CA LYS A 283 7.45 23.42 0.75
C LYS A 283 8.38 22.96 1.87
N LEU A 284 8.63 21.67 1.95
CA LEU A 284 9.45 21.06 2.99
C LEU A 284 10.95 21.34 2.82
N THR A 285 11.43 21.45 1.59
CA THR A 285 12.86 21.57 1.30
C THR A 285 13.28 22.94 0.74
N GLY A 286 12.33 23.77 0.32
CA GLY A 286 12.60 25.02 -0.40
C GLY A 286 13.10 24.83 -1.84
N LYS A 287 13.25 23.57 -2.33
CA LYS A 287 13.75 23.24 -3.67
C LYS A 287 12.63 23.13 -4.69
N GLU A 288 12.95 23.28 -5.99
CA GLU A 288 11.99 23.09 -7.07
C GLU A 288 11.61 21.60 -7.20
N ASP A 289 10.30 21.32 -7.35
CA ASP A 289 9.78 19.99 -7.56
C ASP A 289 9.72 19.71 -9.07
N ASP A 290 10.46 18.70 -9.52
CA ASP A 290 10.57 18.29 -10.92
C ASP A 290 9.47 17.29 -11.37
N ASP A 291 8.49 17.00 -10.51
CA ASP A 291 7.37 16.06 -10.77
C ASP A 291 7.80 14.59 -10.99
N LYS A 292 9.02 14.23 -10.58
CA LYS A 292 9.49 12.83 -10.63
C LYS A 292 9.19 12.05 -9.35
N GLY A 293 8.90 12.75 -8.26
CA GLY A 293 8.49 12.20 -6.97
C GLY A 293 9.63 11.94 -6.00
N TYR A 294 9.32 12.15 -4.75
CA TYR A 294 10.11 11.82 -3.56
C TYR A 294 9.28 10.92 -2.64
N SER A 295 9.95 10.14 -1.81
CA SER A 295 9.33 9.39 -0.72
C SER A 295 9.59 10.11 0.60
N SER A 296 8.54 10.26 1.41
CA SER A 296 8.69 10.57 2.83
C SER A 296 8.99 9.29 3.60
N ILE A 297 9.89 9.39 4.58
CA ILE A 297 10.36 8.27 5.40
C ILE A 297 10.24 8.65 6.88
N PHE A 298 9.69 7.75 7.68
CA PHE A 298 9.91 7.76 9.12
C PHE A 298 10.83 6.60 9.51
N VAL A 299 11.78 6.90 10.39
CA VAL A 299 12.69 5.92 11.00
C VAL A 299 12.34 5.82 12.47
N HIS A 300 12.01 4.61 12.93
CA HIS A 300 11.47 4.34 14.26
C HIS A 300 12.41 3.55 15.17
N SER A 301 13.56 3.07 14.65
CA SER A 301 14.49 2.22 15.41
C SER A 301 15.94 2.44 14.99
N GLU A 302 16.90 2.07 15.86
CA GLU A 302 18.33 2.07 15.51
C GLU A 302 18.64 1.13 14.32
N LYS A 303 17.90 0.03 14.17
CA LYS A 303 18.00 -0.83 12.97
C LYS A 303 17.62 -0.06 11.71
N GLY A 304 16.49 0.65 11.74
CA GLY A 304 16.06 1.50 10.61
C GLY A 304 17.10 2.59 10.29
N LYS A 305 17.73 3.18 11.29
CA LYS A 305 18.79 4.18 11.12
C LYS A 305 20.02 3.60 10.41
N LYS A 306 20.51 2.42 10.83
CA LYS A 306 21.62 1.71 10.18
C LYS A 306 21.31 1.41 8.71
N VAL A 307 20.08 1.02 8.39
CA VAL A 307 19.67 0.79 7.01
C VAL A 307 19.68 2.09 6.20
N MET A 308 19.20 3.21 6.75
CA MET A 308 19.26 4.52 6.09
C MET A 308 20.69 4.99 5.83
N GLU A 309 21.60 4.75 6.76
CA GLU A 309 23.04 5.01 6.58
C GLU A 309 23.61 4.13 5.46
N GLY A 310 23.22 2.85 5.42
CA GLY A 310 23.68 1.88 4.41
C GLY A 310 23.20 2.18 2.98
N ILE A 311 22.09 2.91 2.80
CA ILE A 311 21.60 3.30 1.47
C ILE A 311 22.02 4.71 1.06
N ALA A 312 22.79 5.43 1.87
CA ALA A 312 23.08 6.87 1.65
C ALA A 312 23.76 7.17 0.31
N SER A 313 24.59 6.24 -0.22
CA SER A 313 25.22 6.37 -1.54
C SER A 313 24.23 6.29 -2.70
N GLU A 314 23.12 5.54 -2.53
CA GLU A 314 22.16 5.22 -3.58
C GLU A 314 21.03 6.24 -3.70
N VAL A 315 20.86 7.12 -2.69
CA VAL A 315 19.74 8.05 -2.60
C VAL A 315 20.18 9.50 -2.44
N GLU A 316 19.35 10.43 -2.90
CA GLU A 316 19.33 11.81 -2.44
C GLU A 316 18.42 11.86 -1.20
N CYS A 317 18.91 12.35 -0.06
CA CYS A 317 18.20 12.30 1.22
C CYS A 317 18.30 13.63 1.97
N PHE A 318 17.18 14.06 2.58
CA PHE A 318 17.07 15.26 3.39
C PHE A 318 16.47 14.90 4.74
N SER A 319 17.09 15.34 5.84
CA SER A 319 16.49 15.27 7.17
C SER A 319 15.41 16.33 7.31
N ILE A 320 14.22 15.93 7.73
CA ILE A 320 13.05 16.80 7.89
C ILE A 320 12.40 16.49 9.24
N ASP A 321 11.83 17.47 9.91
CA ASP A 321 11.06 17.25 11.10
C ASP A 321 9.88 16.30 10.82
N ALA A 322 9.70 15.28 11.68
CA ALA A 322 8.68 14.26 11.49
C ALA A 322 7.26 14.86 11.55
N GLU A 323 7.02 15.84 12.41
CA GLU A 323 5.73 16.53 12.50
C GLU A 323 5.43 17.37 11.27
N ALA A 324 6.42 18.01 10.68
CA ALA A 324 6.26 18.72 9.41
C ALA A 324 5.88 17.75 8.27
N LEU A 325 6.46 16.54 8.24
CA LEU A 325 6.04 15.50 7.28
C LEU A 325 4.58 15.08 7.51
N VAL A 326 4.14 14.93 8.76
CA VAL A 326 2.73 14.63 9.06
C VAL A 326 1.82 15.76 8.59
N GLN A 327 2.17 16.99 8.87
CA GLN A 327 1.37 18.17 8.53
C GLN A 327 1.15 18.31 7.02
N TYR A 328 2.18 18.11 6.22
CA TYR A 328 2.13 18.40 4.77
C TYR A 328 1.86 17.18 3.88
N ASN A 329 2.29 15.98 4.26
CA ASN A 329 2.17 14.79 3.41
C ASN A 329 1.48 13.60 4.09
N GLY A 330 1.33 13.64 5.39
CA GLY A 330 1.01 12.47 6.20
C GLY A 330 -0.28 12.56 7.00
N ILE A 331 -1.31 13.27 6.55
CA ILE A 331 -2.59 13.36 7.28
C ILE A 331 -3.15 11.98 7.66
N MET A 332 -2.93 10.96 6.81
CA MET A 332 -3.34 9.59 7.05
C MET A 332 -2.43 8.83 8.05
N VAL A 333 -1.34 9.43 8.51
CA VAL A 333 -0.55 8.88 9.61
C VAL A 333 -1.40 8.79 10.88
N ARG A 334 -2.15 9.86 11.19
CA ARG A 334 -2.99 9.96 12.39
C ARG A 334 -4.46 9.66 12.15
N ASN A 335 -4.96 9.91 10.95
CA ASN A 335 -6.37 9.79 10.65
C ASN A 335 -6.69 8.49 9.90
N SER A 336 -7.78 7.84 10.28
CA SER A 336 -8.37 6.75 9.50
C SER A 336 -9.10 7.29 8.27
N ALA A 337 -9.21 6.47 7.22
CA ALA A 337 -10.12 6.75 6.12
C ALA A 337 -11.56 6.75 6.66
N LYS A 338 -12.35 7.74 6.29
CA LYS A 338 -13.78 7.74 6.64
C LYS A 338 -14.51 6.76 5.70
N ALA A 339 -15.37 5.92 6.26
CA ALA A 339 -16.26 5.12 5.42
C ALA A 339 -17.26 6.07 4.72
N ASN A 340 -17.42 5.90 3.41
CA ASN A 340 -18.46 6.60 2.66
C ASN A 340 -19.81 5.98 3.00
N GLU A 341 -20.86 6.79 3.16
CA GLU A 341 -22.21 6.34 3.47
C GLU A 341 -22.77 5.35 2.44
N LYS A 342 -22.35 5.48 1.18
CA LYS A 342 -22.75 4.60 0.08
C LYS A 342 -21.83 3.38 -0.09
N ARG A 343 -20.94 3.11 0.87
CA ARG A 343 -20.00 2.00 0.77
C ARG A 343 -20.68 0.66 0.67
N ASP A 344 -21.65 0.41 1.52
CA ASP A 344 -22.35 -0.87 1.60
C ASP A 344 -23.24 -1.09 0.36
N GLU A 345 -23.94 -0.03 -0.10
CA GLU A 345 -24.66 -0.03 -1.37
C GLU A 345 -23.72 -0.38 -2.55
N PHE A 346 -22.55 0.26 -2.60
CA PHE A 346 -21.55 -0.02 -3.65
C PHE A 346 -21.11 -1.48 -3.66
N TYR A 347 -20.83 -2.09 -2.50
CA TYR A 347 -20.40 -3.49 -2.44
C TYR A 347 -21.53 -4.46 -2.77
N CYS A 348 -22.77 -4.18 -2.36
CA CYS A 348 -23.93 -4.97 -2.78
C CYS A 348 -24.07 -4.98 -4.31
N LEU A 349 -23.99 -3.82 -4.94
CA LEU A 349 -24.05 -3.71 -6.41
C LEU A 349 -22.85 -4.38 -7.09
N ALA A 350 -21.64 -4.22 -6.54
CA ALA A 350 -20.43 -4.84 -7.11
C ALA A 350 -20.38 -6.36 -6.97
N ALA A 351 -21.17 -6.95 -6.06
CA ALA A 351 -21.32 -8.40 -5.98
C ALA A 351 -22.18 -8.96 -7.14
N GLU A 352 -23.08 -8.15 -7.71
CA GLU A 352 -24.05 -8.58 -8.72
C GLU A 352 -23.68 -8.13 -10.15
N MET A 353 -22.87 -7.09 -10.29
CA MET A 353 -22.57 -6.49 -11.60
C MET A 353 -21.10 -6.03 -11.72
N PRO A 354 -20.62 -5.74 -12.95
CA PRO A 354 -19.29 -5.15 -13.17
C PRO A 354 -19.11 -3.83 -12.43
N ILE A 355 -17.91 -3.61 -11.89
CA ILE A 355 -17.57 -2.45 -11.03
C ILE A 355 -17.93 -1.10 -11.63
N ASN A 356 -17.79 -0.93 -12.96
CA ASN A 356 -18.13 0.31 -13.62
C ASN A 356 -19.63 0.62 -13.55
N LYS A 357 -20.49 -0.40 -13.66
CA LYS A 357 -21.96 -0.27 -13.52
C LYS A 357 -22.34 0.03 -12.08
N ALA A 358 -21.76 -0.72 -11.12
CA ALA A 358 -21.97 -0.49 -9.69
C ALA A 358 -21.55 0.93 -9.27
N LEU A 359 -20.35 1.38 -9.69
CA LEU A 359 -19.87 2.72 -9.37
C LEU A 359 -20.78 3.82 -9.96
N ASN A 360 -21.26 3.64 -11.19
CA ASN A 360 -22.11 4.66 -11.84
C ASN A 360 -23.44 4.88 -11.13
N GLN A 361 -23.95 3.91 -10.34
CA GLN A 361 -25.15 4.10 -9.55
C GLN A 361 -24.89 4.96 -8.30
N VAL A 362 -23.71 4.82 -7.66
CA VAL A 362 -23.43 5.49 -6.38
C VAL A 362 -22.57 6.75 -6.52
N ALA A 363 -21.63 6.76 -7.49
CA ALA A 363 -20.69 7.87 -7.74
C ALA A 363 -20.32 7.95 -9.24
N PRO A 364 -21.22 8.42 -10.12
CA PRO A 364 -21.05 8.35 -11.57
C PRO A 364 -19.82 9.11 -12.06
N ILE A 365 -19.20 8.58 -13.11
CA ILE A 365 -18.15 9.26 -13.86
C ILE A 365 -18.86 10.14 -14.89
N THR A 366 -18.69 11.46 -14.78
CA THR A 366 -19.39 12.43 -15.62
C THR A 366 -18.65 12.75 -16.91
N ILE A 367 -19.36 13.33 -17.90
CA ILE A 367 -18.75 13.85 -19.14
C ILE A 367 -17.68 14.90 -18.80
N LYS A 368 -17.91 15.73 -17.76
CA LYS A 368 -16.94 16.70 -17.26
C LYS A 368 -15.66 16.02 -16.77
N ASP A 369 -15.75 14.87 -16.10
CA ASP A 369 -14.58 14.10 -15.65
C ASP A 369 -13.72 13.65 -16.84
N TYR A 370 -14.35 13.14 -17.90
CA TYR A 370 -13.63 12.76 -19.13
C TYR A 370 -13.03 13.96 -19.86
N ALA A 371 -13.73 15.10 -19.93
CA ALA A 371 -13.20 16.32 -20.55
C ALA A 371 -11.97 16.85 -19.81
N ILE A 372 -12.01 16.89 -18.46
CA ILE A 372 -10.86 17.28 -17.63
C ILE A 372 -9.70 16.30 -17.82
N GLU A 373 -9.97 14.99 -17.88
CA GLU A 373 -8.93 13.98 -18.09
C GLU A 373 -8.23 14.16 -19.45
N LYS A 374 -9.00 14.38 -20.53
CA LYS A 374 -8.45 14.65 -21.86
C LYS A 374 -7.61 15.93 -21.90
N ALA A 375 -8.13 17.02 -21.32
CA ALA A 375 -7.41 18.30 -21.23
C ALA A 375 -6.08 18.13 -20.48
N LYS A 376 -6.09 17.41 -19.35
CA LYS A 376 -4.90 17.14 -18.55
C LYS A 376 -3.85 16.35 -19.34
N LYS A 377 -4.25 15.29 -20.03
CA LYS A 377 -3.36 14.48 -20.88
C LYS A 377 -2.73 15.33 -21.99
N PHE A 378 -3.51 16.17 -22.65
CA PHE A 378 -3.02 17.10 -23.66
C PHE A 378 -2.00 18.10 -23.10
N LEU A 379 -2.28 18.70 -21.94
CA LEU A 379 -1.36 19.64 -21.29
C LEU A 379 -0.04 18.98 -20.87
N TYR A 380 -0.06 17.69 -20.53
CA TYR A 380 1.16 16.93 -20.29
C TYR A 380 1.94 16.65 -21.58
N SER A 381 1.28 16.21 -22.65
CA SER A 381 1.94 15.90 -23.91
C SER A 381 2.61 17.13 -24.55
N THR A 382 2.04 18.32 -24.34
CA THR A 382 2.59 19.60 -24.82
C THR A 382 3.62 20.24 -23.87
N GLY A 383 3.86 19.65 -22.69
CA GLY A 383 4.70 20.23 -21.63
C GLY A 383 4.13 21.47 -20.94
N THR A 384 2.95 21.95 -21.37
CA THR A 384 2.30 23.19 -20.87
C THR A 384 1.90 23.09 -19.40
N ILE A 385 1.69 21.88 -18.89
CA ILE A 385 1.29 21.63 -17.48
C ILE A 385 2.25 22.26 -16.48
N LYS A 386 3.56 22.31 -16.78
CA LYS A 386 4.58 22.90 -15.90
C LYS A 386 4.35 24.40 -15.69
N TYR A 387 3.96 25.11 -16.74
CA TYR A 387 3.66 26.56 -16.69
C TYR A 387 2.40 26.84 -15.87
N ILE A 388 1.34 26.03 -16.08
CA ILE A 388 0.08 26.17 -15.32
C ILE A 388 0.30 25.93 -13.84
N ARG A 389 1.12 24.96 -13.46
CA ARG A 389 1.49 24.71 -12.05
C ARG A 389 2.27 25.87 -11.45
N LYS A 390 3.21 26.45 -12.18
CA LYS A 390 3.95 27.67 -11.73
C LYS A 390 3.02 28.85 -11.49
N LEU A 391 2.04 29.08 -12.38
CA LEU A 391 1.04 30.15 -12.23
C LEU A 391 0.14 29.93 -10.99
N LYS A 392 -0.37 28.71 -10.78
CA LYS A 392 -1.16 28.38 -9.57
C LYS A 392 -0.40 28.59 -8.28
N LYS A 393 0.89 28.20 -8.21
CA LYS A 393 1.73 28.44 -7.03
C LYS A 393 1.90 29.94 -6.72
N LYS A 394 2.06 30.80 -7.75
CA LYS A 394 2.15 32.27 -7.55
C LYS A 394 0.85 32.86 -6.98
N HIS A 395 -0.32 32.39 -7.43
CA HIS A 395 -1.61 32.85 -6.91
C HIS A 395 -1.86 32.43 -5.45
N THR A 396 -1.46 31.21 -5.07
CA THR A 396 -1.64 30.74 -3.68
C THR A 396 -0.76 31.52 -2.70
N ILE A 397 0.45 31.93 -3.09
CA ILE A 397 1.35 32.74 -2.26
C ILE A 397 0.85 34.19 -2.14
N ALA A 398 0.16 34.73 -3.17
CA ALA A 398 -0.39 36.05 -3.16
C ALA A 398 -1.67 36.22 -2.30
N VAL A 399 -2.39 35.12 -2.04
CA VAL A 399 -3.62 35.11 -1.21
C VAL A 399 -3.33 34.83 0.27
N THR A 400 -2.10 34.38 0.60
CA THR A 400 -1.66 34.06 1.97
C THR A 400 -0.73 35.13 2.56
N LYS A 401 -0.52 36.24 1.87
CA LYS A 401 0.04 37.51 2.37
C LYS A 401 -1.10 38.52 2.54
#